data_af008980eb76860ac6ac1c0710c4f115
#
_entry.id   af008980eb76860ac6ac1c0710c4f115
#
_cell.length_a   1.000
_cell.length_b   1.000
_cell.length_c   1.000
_cell.angle_alpha   90.00
_cell.angle_beta   90.00
_cell.angle_gamma   90.00
#
_symmetry.space_group_name_H-M   'P 1'
#
loop_
_entity.id
_entity.type
_entity.pdbx_description
1 polymer ?
#
loop_
_entity_poly.entity_id
_entity_poly.type
_entity_poly.pdbx_seq_one_letter_code
_entity_poly.pdbx_strand_id
1 'polypeptide(L)'
;MTTSNEILDLLDRFTAAINAHDLDQVMALVTNDIVFESTSPAPDGARYEGRDAVKAVWGDMLATTPQANFSIEEQFGVGPDRAIVLWRYDWGDGHVRGVDIDRVRDGKLSASLA
;
A
#
# COMPACT_ATOMS: atom_id res chain seq x y z
N MET A 1 -17.90 0.73 -13.19
CA MET A 1 -17.58 1.87 -12.30
C MET A 1 -17.23 1.34 -10.91
N THR A 2 -16.11 1.75 -10.36
CA THR A 2 -15.70 1.31 -9.03
C THR A 2 -16.45 2.11 -7.96
N THR A 3 -17.03 1.42 -6.97
CA THR A 3 -17.70 2.07 -5.84
C THR A 3 -16.72 2.27 -4.68
N SER A 4 -17.09 3.13 -3.71
CA SER A 4 -16.29 3.31 -2.49
C SER A 4 -16.13 1.98 -1.74
N ASN A 5 -17.17 1.15 -1.68
CA ASN A 5 -17.08 -0.16 -1.02
C ASN A 5 -16.11 -1.10 -1.73
N GLU A 6 -16.09 -1.07 -3.07
CA GLU A 6 -15.13 -1.88 -3.84
C GLU A 6 -13.70 -1.42 -3.62
N ILE A 7 -13.48 -0.10 -3.51
CA ILE A 7 -12.16 0.46 -3.20
C ILE A 7 -11.69 0.00 -1.83
N LEU A 8 -12.53 0.12 -0.80
CA LEU A 8 -12.19 -0.28 0.56
C LEU A 8 -11.95 -1.80 0.65
N ASP A 9 -12.74 -2.60 -0.06
CA ASP A 9 -12.54 -4.04 -0.12
C ASP A 9 -11.19 -4.41 -0.75
N LEU A 10 -10.82 -3.73 -1.84
CA LEU A 10 -9.52 -3.91 -2.47
C LEU A 10 -8.38 -3.58 -1.49
N LEU A 11 -8.50 -2.48 -0.76
CA LEU A 11 -7.47 -2.07 0.21
C LEU A 11 -7.38 -3.03 1.39
N ASP A 12 -8.51 -3.59 1.83
CA ASP A 12 -8.51 -4.62 2.89
C ASP A 12 -7.78 -5.89 2.41
N ARG A 13 -8.02 -6.30 1.17
CA ARG A 13 -7.32 -7.45 0.59
C ARG A 13 -5.83 -7.18 0.41
N PHE A 14 -5.48 -5.97 -0.02
CA PHE A 14 -4.09 -5.54 -0.17
C PHE A 14 -3.37 -5.57 1.20
N THR A 15 -3.97 -5.01 2.23
CA THR A 15 -3.40 -5.02 3.58
C THR A 15 -3.23 -6.45 4.10
N ALA A 16 -4.21 -7.31 3.87
CA ALA A 16 -4.12 -8.72 4.29
C ALA A 16 -2.96 -9.43 3.59
N ALA A 17 -2.73 -9.17 2.29
CA ALA A 17 -1.64 -9.76 1.54
C ALA A 17 -0.27 -9.27 2.05
N ILE A 18 -0.15 -7.98 2.35
CA ILE A 18 1.06 -7.40 2.95
C ILE A 18 1.34 -8.08 4.30
N ASN A 19 0.33 -8.22 5.16
CA ASN A 19 0.49 -8.82 6.48
C ASN A 19 0.77 -10.31 6.43
N ALA A 20 0.34 -10.99 5.36
CA ALA A 20 0.69 -12.38 5.12
C ALA A 20 2.10 -12.55 4.54
N HIS A 21 2.78 -11.45 4.23
CA HIS A 21 4.09 -11.44 3.55
C HIS A 21 4.07 -12.19 2.22
N ASP A 22 2.93 -12.13 1.53
CA ASP A 22 2.70 -12.80 0.25
C ASP A 22 2.86 -11.80 -0.89
N LEU A 23 4.10 -11.63 -1.35
CA LEU A 23 4.43 -10.64 -2.37
C LEU A 23 3.70 -10.91 -3.68
N ASP A 24 3.52 -12.17 -4.07
CA ASP A 24 2.81 -12.51 -5.30
C ASP A 24 1.36 -12.05 -5.23
N GLN A 25 0.70 -12.25 -4.09
CA GLN A 25 -0.67 -11.80 -3.89
C GLN A 25 -0.76 -10.28 -3.87
N VAL A 26 0.20 -9.59 -3.24
CA VAL A 26 0.28 -8.14 -3.25
C VAL A 26 0.36 -7.64 -4.70
N MET A 27 1.24 -8.20 -5.49
CA MET A 27 1.44 -7.78 -6.88
C MET A 27 0.26 -8.13 -7.79
N ALA A 28 -0.54 -9.13 -7.44
CA ALA A 28 -1.76 -9.45 -8.18
C ALA A 28 -2.84 -8.36 -8.04
N LEU A 29 -2.75 -7.53 -7.02
CA LEU A 29 -3.72 -6.48 -6.71
C LEU A 29 -3.34 -5.11 -7.26
N VAL A 30 -2.23 -4.99 -7.98
CA VAL A 30 -1.73 -3.71 -8.48
C VAL A 30 -1.68 -3.67 -10.01
N THR A 31 -1.72 -2.48 -10.57
CA THR A 31 -1.58 -2.28 -12.02
C THR A 31 -0.12 -2.42 -12.46
N ASN A 32 0.10 -2.59 -13.76
CA ASN A 32 1.46 -2.68 -14.31
C ASN A 32 2.25 -1.38 -14.17
N ASP A 33 1.57 -0.26 -14.14
CA ASP A 33 2.16 1.07 -14.01
C ASP A 33 2.04 1.63 -12.58
N ILE A 34 1.91 0.77 -11.60
CA ILE A 34 1.82 1.17 -10.19
C ILE A 34 2.90 2.17 -9.81
N VAL A 35 2.53 3.17 -9.03
CA VAL A 35 3.44 4.15 -8.45
C VAL A 35 3.37 4.05 -6.93
N PHE A 36 4.51 3.97 -6.30
CA PHE A 36 4.63 3.95 -4.85
C PHE A 36 5.54 5.10 -4.40
N GLU A 37 5.04 5.92 -3.47
CA GLU A 37 5.88 6.91 -2.78
C GLU A 37 5.99 6.53 -1.32
N SER A 38 7.23 6.42 -0.85
CA SER A 38 7.58 6.08 0.52
C SER A 38 7.88 7.35 1.31
N THR A 39 7.62 7.32 2.60
CA THR A 39 8.01 8.42 3.50
C THR A 39 9.50 8.41 3.81
N SER A 40 10.20 7.33 3.50
CA SER A 40 11.63 7.17 3.76
C SER A 40 12.40 7.15 2.43
N PRO A 41 13.60 7.71 2.37
CA PRO A 41 14.30 8.42 3.46
C PRO A 41 13.80 9.86 3.64
N ALA A 42 13.98 10.38 4.84
CA ALA A 42 13.68 11.78 5.09
C ALA A 42 14.63 12.68 4.31
N PRO A 43 14.23 13.92 3.92
CA PRO A 43 12.94 14.57 4.22
C PRO A 43 11.83 14.27 3.22
N ASP A 44 12.15 13.84 1.99
CA ASP A 44 11.19 13.82 0.90
C ASP A 44 10.71 12.42 0.53
N GLY A 45 11.30 11.39 1.12
CA GLY A 45 10.99 10.02 0.74
C GLY A 45 11.57 9.61 -0.60
N ALA A 46 11.01 8.56 -1.18
CA ALA A 46 11.42 8.05 -2.49
C ALA A 46 10.20 7.66 -3.31
N ARG A 47 10.31 7.79 -4.61
CA ARG A 47 9.26 7.44 -5.56
C ARG A 47 9.73 6.28 -6.44
N TYR A 48 8.88 5.28 -6.58
CA TYR A 48 9.12 4.09 -7.40
C TYR A 48 8.01 3.98 -8.44
N GLU A 49 8.38 3.80 -9.69
CA GLU A 49 7.44 3.75 -10.79
C GLU A 49 7.55 2.43 -11.54
N GLY A 50 6.40 1.81 -11.79
CA GLY A 50 6.30 0.57 -12.52
C GLY A 50 6.39 -0.66 -11.63
N ARG A 51 5.86 -1.76 -12.17
CA ARG A 51 5.68 -3.01 -11.44
C ARG A 51 6.98 -3.58 -10.88
N ASP A 52 8.05 -3.59 -11.68
CA ASP A 52 9.31 -4.21 -11.26
C ASP A 52 9.98 -3.43 -10.14
N ALA A 53 10.01 -2.10 -10.24
CA ALA A 53 10.61 -1.26 -9.21
C ALA A 53 9.83 -1.35 -7.89
N VAL A 54 8.50 -1.31 -7.97
CA VAL A 54 7.65 -1.39 -6.79
C VAL A 54 7.72 -2.77 -6.14
N LYS A 55 7.74 -3.83 -6.94
CA LYS A 55 7.90 -5.20 -6.44
C LYS A 55 9.21 -5.36 -5.68
N ALA A 56 10.30 -4.79 -6.21
CA ALA A 56 11.62 -4.89 -5.58
C ALA A 56 11.63 -4.21 -4.20
N VAL A 57 11.08 -3.00 -4.08
CA VAL A 57 11.09 -2.28 -2.81
C VAL A 57 10.16 -2.92 -1.78
N TRP A 58 8.98 -3.38 -2.18
CA TRP A 58 8.06 -4.05 -1.26
C TRP A 58 8.59 -5.42 -0.85
N GLY A 59 9.23 -6.16 -1.78
CA GLY A 59 9.85 -7.43 -1.46
C GLY A 59 10.97 -7.29 -0.44
N ASP A 60 11.78 -6.26 -0.58
CA ASP A 60 12.85 -5.95 0.38
C ASP A 60 12.27 -5.60 1.75
N MET A 61 11.23 -4.78 1.79
CA MET A 61 10.54 -4.43 3.02
C MET A 61 10.00 -5.67 3.74
N LEU A 62 9.33 -6.56 3.02
CA LEU A 62 8.76 -7.78 3.62
C LEU A 62 9.85 -8.74 4.10
N ALA A 63 10.99 -8.80 3.41
CA ALA A 63 12.10 -9.67 3.78
C ALA A 63 12.87 -9.17 5.02
N THR A 64 13.00 -7.85 5.17
CA THR A 64 13.80 -7.25 6.26
C THR A 64 13.02 -7.09 7.57
N THR A 65 11.68 -7.15 7.52
CA THR A 65 10.83 -7.00 8.72
C THR A 65 9.78 -8.11 8.77
N PRO A 66 10.21 -9.39 8.99
CA PRO A 66 9.28 -10.52 8.86
C PRO A 66 8.16 -10.55 9.91
N GLN A 67 8.31 -9.88 11.04
CA GLN A 67 7.26 -9.80 12.06
C GLN A 67 6.47 -8.49 11.99
N ALA A 68 6.72 -7.66 10.98
CA ALA A 68 6.03 -6.39 10.88
C ALA A 68 4.58 -6.58 10.44
N ASN A 69 3.74 -5.65 10.88
CA ASN A 69 2.31 -5.69 10.61
C ASN A 69 1.77 -4.30 10.34
N PHE A 70 0.97 -4.17 9.29
CA PHE A 70 0.19 -2.97 9.01
C PHE A 70 -1.19 -3.10 9.65
N SER A 71 -1.59 -2.07 10.38
CA SER A 71 -2.97 -1.91 10.83
C SER A 71 -3.54 -0.66 10.19
N ILE A 72 -4.78 -0.75 9.76
CA ILE A 72 -5.51 0.39 9.23
C ILE A 72 -6.28 1.01 10.38
N GLU A 73 -5.92 2.23 10.74
CA GLU A 73 -6.62 2.96 11.81
C GLU A 73 -7.92 3.56 11.28
N GLU A 74 -7.89 4.06 10.06
CA GLU A 74 -9.05 4.65 9.41
C GLU A 74 -8.83 4.65 7.91
N GLN A 75 -9.86 4.36 7.13
CA GLN A 75 -9.79 4.49 5.68
C GLN A 75 -11.14 4.89 5.13
N PHE A 76 -11.12 5.71 4.08
CA PHE A 76 -12.36 6.16 3.45
C PHE A 76 -12.11 6.48 1.97
N GLY A 77 -13.15 6.22 1.17
CA GLY A 77 -13.13 6.51 -0.25
C GLY A 77 -13.37 7.99 -0.51
N VAL A 78 -12.71 8.52 -1.54
CA VAL A 78 -12.85 9.91 -1.98
C VAL A 78 -13.06 9.91 -3.48
N GLY A 79 -14.26 10.28 -3.91
CA GLY A 79 -14.61 10.24 -5.32
C GLY A 79 -14.66 8.80 -5.85
N PRO A 80 -14.59 8.61 -7.18
CA PRO A 80 -14.77 7.30 -7.78
C PRO A 80 -13.53 6.41 -7.76
N ASP A 81 -12.33 6.95 -7.50
CA ASP A 81 -11.08 6.26 -7.75
C ASP A 81 -9.99 6.48 -6.72
N ARG A 82 -10.30 7.07 -5.56
CA ARG A 82 -9.30 7.39 -4.54
C ARG A 82 -9.73 6.95 -3.15
N ALA A 83 -8.74 6.75 -2.29
CA ALA A 83 -8.97 6.54 -0.87
C ALA A 83 -7.87 7.23 -0.06
N ILE A 84 -8.22 7.59 1.17
CA ILE A 84 -7.26 8.06 2.17
C ILE A 84 -7.18 6.97 3.22
N VAL A 85 -5.94 6.56 3.55
CA VAL A 85 -5.68 5.46 4.47
C VAL A 85 -4.76 5.95 5.57
N LEU A 86 -5.25 5.92 6.81
CA LEU A 86 -4.45 6.19 7.99
C LEU A 86 -3.96 4.85 8.51
N TRP A 87 -2.64 4.65 8.54
CA TRP A 87 -2.06 3.35 8.86
C TRP A 87 -1.03 3.44 9.98
N ARG A 88 -0.79 2.31 10.60
CA ARG A 88 0.28 2.09 11.55
C ARG A 88 1.08 0.89 11.08
N TYR A 89 2.39 1.04 11.00
CA TYR A 89 3.32 -0.05 10.68
C TYR A 89 4.14 -0.36 11.93
N ASP A 90 3.99 -1.57 12.42
CA ASP A 90 4.56 -2.01 13.70
C ASP A 90 5.53 -3.16 13.42
N TRP A 91 6.78 -3.05 13.91
CA TRP A 91 7.80 -4.09 13.69
C TRP A 91 8.24 -4.77 14.99
N GLY A 92 7.47 -4.62 16.07
CA GLY A 92 7.69 -5.28 17.34
C GLY A 92 8.18 -4.32 18.43
N ASP A 93 9.39 -3.79 18.32
CA ASP A 93 9.96 -2.87 19.30
C ASP A 93 9.81 -1.40 18.90
N GLY A 94 9.07 -1.12 17.88
CA GLY A 94 8.78 0.24 17.42
C GLY A 94 7.69 0.27 16.36
N HIS A 95 7.24 1.47 16.03
CA HIS A 95 6.22 1.67 15.01
C HIS A 95 6.31 3.07 14.40
N VAL A 96 5.71 3.21 13.23
CA VAL A 96 5.42 4.51 12.62
C VAL A 96 3.96 4.56 12.23
N ARG A 97 3.41 5.76 12.16
CA ARG A 97 2.07 6.01 11.66
C ARG A 97 2.16 6.96 10.47
N GLY A 98 1.29 6.78 9.52
CA GLY A 98 1.29 7.63 8.33
C GLY A 98 -0.06 7.66 7.66
N VAL A 99 -0.10 8.41 6.56
CA VAL A 99 -1.28 8.59 5.74
C VAL A 99 -0.88 8.36 4.29
N ASP A 100 -1.64 7.52 3.60
CA ASP A 100 -1.49 7.32 2.17
C ASP A 100 -2.69 7.88 1.44
N ILE A 101 -2.44 8.41 0.25
CA ILE A 101 -3.47 8.64 -0.75
C ILE A 101 -3.31 7.55 -1.80
N ASP A 102 -4.32 6.71 -1.93
CA ASP A 102 -4.31 5.59 -2.86
C ASP A 102 -5.22 5.88 -4.05
N ARG A 103 -4.82 5.40 -5.22
CA ARG A 103 -5.63 5.47 -6.44
C ARG A 103 -5.91 4.07 -6.95
N VAL A 104 -7.12 3.90 -7.47
CA VAL A 104 -7.62 2.62 -7.98
C VAL A 104 -8.03 2.78 -9.44
N ARG A 105 -7.64 1.84 -10.27
CA ARG A 105 -8.03 1.78 -11.68
C ARG A 105 -8.26 0.33 -12.07
N ASP A 106 -9.40 0.07 -12.70
CA ASP A 106 -9.76 -1.27 -13.18
C ASP A 106 -9.73 -2.34 -12.08
N GLY A 107 -10.18 -1.96 -10.88
CA GLY A 107 -10.24 -2.88 -9.74
C GLY A 107 -8.88 -3.19 -9.10
N LYS A 108 -7.84 -2.45 -9.44
CA LYS A 108 -6.49 -2.64 -8.89
C LYS A 108 -5.91 -1.33 -8.39
N LEU A 109 -4.94 -1.44 -7.48
CA LEU A 109 -4.22 -0.29 -6.95
C LEU A 109 -3.26 0.24 -8.02
N SER A 110 -3.41 1.51 -8.38
CA SER A 110 -2.58 2.15 -9.39
C SER A 110 -1.58 3.16 -8.80
N ALA A 111 -1.80 3.60 -7.58
CA ALA A 111 -0.85 4.46 -6.87
C ALA A 111 -1.07 4.35 -5.37
N SER A 112 0.03 4.40 -4.62
CA SER A 112 0.02 4.50 -3.16
C SER A 112 1.03 5.58 -2.79
N LEU A 113 0.53 6.74 -2.39
CA LEU A 113 1.33 7.95 -2.21
C LEU A 113 1.33 8.35 -0.73
N ALA A 114 2.49 8.30 -0.13
CA ALA A 114 2.65 8.70 1.26
C ALA A 114 3.10 10.15 1.40
#